data_d530dca51f28ae86edb19a875daedb6b
#
_entry.id   d530dca51f28ae86edb19a875daedb6b
#
_cell.length_a   1.000
_cell.length_b   1.000
_cell.length_c   1.000
_cell.angle_alpha   90.00
_cell.angle_beta   90.00
_cell.angle_gamma   90.00
#
_symmetry.space_group_name_H-M   'P 1'
#
loop_
_entity.id
_entity.type
_entity.pdbx_description
1 polymer ?
#
loop_
_entity_poly.entity_id
_entity_poly.type
_entity_poly.pdbx_seq_one_letter_code
_entity_poly.pdbx_strand_id
1 'polypeptide(L)'
;MNKRTILTFVFLLVALFAVAQEYTISCAVKPEFNGKTAYIVNKNAGDTIAACEIVDNAFMYKGEICSQAVIDVVVNRPKGMVASVLIEGGSDVVVDMTVRPVSIKDNGGLNDKLNAMYAAVKERSVALSGLAKKLHEEGKSEEEILAATTAETEALYDVYRNSITENLDNILGAFVLNLVARQFYSTAEALDAVMADVKYSGEFRALEKIRTALYYGGLTKAGNKFVDFGGFALDDAAVKLSDYVGKGKYVLVDFWASWCGPCKNEMPHIIEVNKKYTGERFMVVGVNIGDENGKFKAAVAEFGIDYPQIFIPRDSKDEDNAVLLYNVETIPHRILFAPDGTIKERGISGSALHEKLDEYIK
;
A
#
# COMPACT_ATOMS: atom_id res chain seq x y z
N MET A 1 -58.25 23.19 35.08
CA MET A 1 -57.08 22.53 35.73
C MET A 1 -56.62 21.39 34.82
N ASN A 2 -55.59 21.64 33.99
CA ASN A 2 -55.04 20.64 33.05
C ASN A 2 -53.84 19.98 33.71
N LYS A 3 -53.99 18.67 33.98
CA LYS A 3 -52.86 17.83 34.41
C LYS A 3 -52.05 17.44 33.17
N ARG A 4 -50.87 18.00 33.00
CA ARG A 4 -49.87 17.54 32.04
C ARG A 4 -49.15 16.33 32.61
N THR A 5 -49.41 15.14 32.02
CA THR A 5 -48.67 13.93 32.31
C THR A 5 -47.33 14.02 31.56
N ILE A 6 -46.24 14.15 32.30
CA ILE A 6 -44.88 14.11 31.77
C ILE A 6 -44.53 12.61 31.65
N LEU A 7 -44.46 12.13 30.42
CA LEU A 7 -43.98 10.78 30.11
C LEU A 7 -42.43 10.84 30.07
N THR A 8 -41.80 10.36 31.12
CA THR A 8 -40.34 10.26 31.21
C THR A 8 -39.92 8.98 30.46
N PHE A 9 -39.37 9.11 29.25
CA PHE A 9 -38.70 8.02 28.55
C PHE A 9 -37.35 7.77 29.24
N VAL A 10 -37.26 6.72 30.01
CA VAL A 10 -35.99 6.15 30.49
C VAL A 10 -35.35 5.41 29.34
N PHE A 11 -34.38 6.01 28.65
CA PHE A 11 -33.49 5.30 27.75
C PHE A 11 -32.59 4.38 28.61
N LEU A 12 -32.90 3.09 28.62
CA LEU A 12 -32.02 2.07 29.18
C LEU A 12 -30.84 1.94 28.19
N LEU A 13 -29.73 2.60 28.48
CA LEU A 13 -28.46 2.40 27.79
C LEU A 13 -27.94 1.02 28.18
N VAL A 14 -28.29 -0.02 27.43
CA VAL A 14 -27.65 -1.33 27.55
C VAL A 14 -26.27 -1.17 26.97
N ALA A 15 -25.28 -0.87 27.84
CA ALA A 15 -23.89 -1.01 27.48
C ALA A 15 -23.62 -2.51 27.24
N LEU A 16 -23.59 -2.93 25.99
CA LEU A 16 -23.06 -4.23 25.58
C LEU A 16 -21.56 -4.23 25.90
N PHE A 17 -21.22 -4.66 27.11
CA PHE A 17 -19.84 -5.01 27.40
C PHE A 17 -19.50 -6.24 26.56
N ALA A 18 -18.60 -6.07 25.59
CA ALA A 18 -18.03 -7.18 24.87
C ALA A 18 -17.29 -8.06 25.93
N VAL A 19 -17.80 -9.26 26.16
CA VAL A 19 -17.17 -10.22 27.08
C VAL A 19 -15.96 -10.79 26.34
N ALA A 20 -14.79 -10.70 26.95
CA ALA A 20 -13.60 -11.33 26.42
C ALA A 20 -13.79 -12.84 26.32
N GLN A 21 -13.44 -13.42 25.20
CA GLN A 21 -13.53 -14.85 24.93
C GLN A 21 -12.14 -15.43 24.75
N GLU A 22 -11.93 -16.62 25.32
CA GLU A 22 -10.66 -17.33 25.17
C GLU A 22 -10.45 -17.78 23.73
N TYR A 23 -9.17 -17.85 23.31
CA TYR A 23 -8.73 -18.53 22.10
C TYR A 23 -7.38 -19.22 22.35
N THR A 24 -7.05 -20.21 21.52
CA THR A 24 -5.77 -20.90 21.58
C THR A 24 -5.05 -20.86 20.22
N ILE A 25 -3.72 -20.81 20.28
CA ILE A 25 -2.84 -21.00 19.12
C ILE A 25 -1.83 -22.08 19.51
N SER A 26 -1.91 -23.24 18.87
CA SER A 26 -0.92 -24.31 18.98
C SER A 26 -0.02 -24.28 17.75
N CYS A 27 1.29 -24.21 17.92
CA CYS A 27 2.22 -24.06 16.82
C CYS A 27 3.35 -25.09 16.87
N ALA A 28 3.51 -25.86 15.79
CA ALA A 28 4.67 -26.70 15.55
C ALA A 28 5.70 -25.94 14.68
N VAL A 29 6.97 -26.04 15.04
CA VAL A 29 8.08 -25.37 14.36
C VAL A 29 9.20 -26.35 14.04
N LYS A 30 10.13 -25.97 13.16
CA LYS A 30 11.30 -26.78 12.84
C LYS A 30 12.23 -26.92 14.04
N PRO A 31 12.97 -28.04 14.15
CA PRO A 31 13.87 -28.30 15.28
C PRO A 31 14.93 -27.21 15.54
N GLU A 32 15.34 -26.49 14.51
CA GLU A 32 16.31 -25.38 14.57
C GLU A 32 15.81 -24.17 15.40
N PHE A 33 14.51 -24.13 15.72
CA PHE A 33 13.90 -23.09 16.54
C PHE A 33 13.67 -23.52 17.99
N ASN A 34 13.96 -24.75 18.35
CA ASN A 34 13.84 -25.20 19.74
C ASN A 34 14.71 -24.37 20.67
N GLY A 35 14.19 -24.01 21.86
CA GLY A 35 14.85 -23.10 22.79
C GLY A 35 14.86 -21.62 22.39
N LYS A 36 14.24 -21.26 21.27
CA LYS A 36 14.07 -19.86 20.85
C LYS A 36 12.71 -19.32 21.26
N THR A 37 12.52 -18.02 21.06
CA THR A 37 11.28 -17.33 21.40
C THR A 37 10.38 -17.16 20.17
N ALA A 38 9.12 -17.52 20.34
CA ALA A 38 8.03 -17.14 19.45
C ALA A 38 7.28 -15.92 20.03
N TYR A 39 6.82 -15.03 19.16
CA TYR A 39 6.08 -13.82 19.53
C TYR A 39 4.68 -13.88 18.94
N ILE A 40 3.70 -13.53 19.74
CA ILE A 40 2.30 -13.34 19.36
C ILE A 40 2.10 -11.85 19.20
N VAL A 41 1.75 -11.40 18.01
CA VAL A 41 1.71 -9.97 17.66
C VAL A 41 0.35 -9.62 17.07
N ASN A 42 -0.30 -8.58 17.59
CA ASN A 42 -1.45 -8.01 16.89
C ASN A 42 -0.96 -7.37 15.58
N LYS A 43 -1.34 -7.93 14.43
CA LYS A 43 -0.86 -7.49 13.13
C LYS A 43 -1.18 -6.03 12.83
N ASN A 44 -2.37 -5.60 13.16
CA ASN A 44 -2.87 -4.27 12.81
C ASN A 44 -2.34 -3.18 13.75
N ALA A 45 -2.27 -3.47 15.06
CA ALA A 45 -1.69 -2.57 16.06
C ALA A 45 -0.15 -2.57 16.03
N GLY A 46 0.46 -3.71 15.65
CA GLY A 46 1.90 -3.91 15.69
C GLY A 46 2.45 -4.29 17.07
N ASP A 47 1.57 -4.42 18.07
CA ASP A 47 1.96 -4.68 19.46
C ASP A 47 2.23 -6.17 19.69
N THR A 48 3.31 -6.46 20.43
CA THR A 48 3.59 -7.81 20.89
C THR A 48 2.70 -8.12 22.09
N ILE A 49 1.80 -9.10 21.93
CA ILE A 49 0.85 -9.54 22.96
C ILE A 49 1.55 -10.47 23.95
N ALA A 50 2.37 -11.40 23.43
CA ALA A 50 3.06 -12.39 24.25
C ALA A 50 4.38 -12.84 23.61
N ALA A 51 5.25 -13.41 24.45
CA ALA A 51 6.45 -14.12 24.05
C ALA A 51 6.39 -15.54 24.66
N CYS A 52 6.54 -16.56 23.84
CA CYS A 52 6.43 -17.97 24.20
C CYS A 52 7.78 -18.65 23.96
N GLU A 53 8.23 -19.47 24.92
CA GLU A 53 9.38 -20.34 24.71
C GLU A 53 8.97 -21.53 23.82
N ILE A 54 9.84 -21.90 22.90
CA ILE A 54 9.66 -23.07 22.04
C ILE A 54 10.32 -24.26 22.72
N VAL A 55 9.52 -25.23 23.14
CA VAL A 55 9.97 -26.47 23.83
C VAL A 55 9.49 -27.65 22.99
N ASP A 56 10.36 -28.65 22.78
CA ASP A 56 10.05 -29.84 21.99
C ASP A 56 9.50 -29.53 20.59
N ASN A 57 10.05 -28.48 19.96
CA ASN A 57 9.69 -28.00 18.64
C ASN A 57 8.23 -27.49 18.53
N ALA A 58 7.63 -27.06 19.63
CA ALA A 58 6.28 -26.54 19.66
C ALA A 58 6.10 -25.47 20.74
N PHE A 59 5.02 -24.74 20.66
CA PHE A 59 4.51 -23.91 21.75
C PHE A 59 3.00 -23.80 21.67
N MET A 60 2.39 -23.41 22.77
CA MET A 60 0.97 -23.09 22.86
C MET A 60 0.80 -21.71 23.50
N TYR A 61 -0.10 -20.93 22.96
CA TYR A 61 -0.54 -19.66 23.53
C TYR A 61 -2.04 -19.68 23.79
N LYS A 62 -2.46 -19.23 24.96
CA LYS A 62 -3.84 -19.01 25.36
C LYS A 62 -4.04 -17.52 25.60
N GLY A 63 -4.99 -16.92 24.93
CA GLY A 63 -5.30 -15.51 25.04
C GLY A 63 -6.79 -15.25 25.17
N GLU A 64 -7.14 -14.00 25.39
CA GLU A 64 -8.51 -13.51 25.42
C GLU A 64 -8.69 -12.41 24.39
N ILE A 65 -9.86 -12.35 23.77
CA ILE A 65 -10.18 -11.37 22.74
C ILE A 65 -11.63 -10.89 22.90
N CYS A 66 -11.84 -9.58 22.79
CA CYS A 66 -13.17 -8.96 22.79
C CYS A 66 -13.75 -8.74 21.39
N SER A 67 -12.92 -8.84 20.37
CA SER A 67 -13.27 -8.62 18.96
C SER A 67 -12.37 -9.48 18.09
N GLN A 68 -12.81 -9.77 16.87
CA GLN A 68 -11.98 -10.52 15.93
C GLN A 68 -10.71 -9.74 15.56
N ALA A 69 -9.59 -10.45 15.34
CA ALA A 69 -8.31 -9.84 15.02
C ALA A 69 -7.46 -10.72 14.08
N VAL A 70 -6.45 -10.09 13.47
CA VAL A 70 -5.36 -10.81 12.80
C VAL A 70 -4.15 -10.84 13.73
N ILE A 71 -3.69 -12.03 14.03
CA ILE A 71 -2.53 -12.27 14.88
C ILE A 71 -1.39 -12.83 14.04
N ASP A 72 -0.22 -12.22 14.11
CA ASP A 72 1.01 -12.76 13.55
C ASP A 72 1.73 -13.62 14.59
N VAL A 73 1.95 -14.87 14.24
CA VAL A 73 2.84 -15.78 14.94
C VAL A 73 4.24 -15.63 14.34
N VAL A 74 5.17 -15.06 15.10
CA VAL A 74 6.52 -14.70 14.61
C VAL A 74 7.56 -15.53 15.36
N VAL A 75 8.32 -16.35 14.66
CA VAL A 75 9.38 -17.18 15.21
C VAL A 75 10.74 -16.61 14.81
N ASN A 76 11.64 -16.39 15.78
CA ASN A 76 13.04 -16.00 15.58
C ASN A 76 13.21 -14.65 14.83
N ARG A 77 12.80 -13.53 15.45
CA ARG A 77 13.07 -12.16 14.91
C ARG A 77 14.59 -11.88 14.79
N PRO A 78 15.04 -11.05 13.81
CA PRO A 78 14.26 -10.31 12.80
C PRO A 78 14.06 -11.09 11.49
N LYS A 79 14.73 -12.23 11.27
CA LYS A 79 14.72 -12.99 10.00
C LYS A 79 13.95 -14.30 10.07
N GLY A 80 12.99 -14.38 10.98
CA GLY A 80 12.24 -15.60 11.24
C GLY A 80 11.06 -15.87 10.31
N MET A 81 10.28 -16.86 10.71
CA MET A 81 9.04 -17.25 10.04
C MET A 81 7.87 -16.45 10.63
N VAL A 82 6.91 -16.10 9.77
CA VAL A 82 5.66 -15.43 10.18
C VAL A 82 4.48 -16.21 9.62
N ALA A 83 3.47 -16.44 10.44
CA ALA A 83 2.16 -16.92 10.03
C ALA A 83 1.09 -15.95 10.55
N SER A 84 0.26 -15.42 9.66
CA SER A 84 -0.90 -14.61 10.05
C SER A 84 -2.11 -15.50 10.23
N VAL A 85 -2.74 -15.48 11.40
CA VAL A 85 -3.93 -16.24 11.77
C VAL A 85 -5.09 -15.28 12.03
N LEU A 86 -6.27 -15.68 11.62
CA LEU A 86 -7.52 -14.97 11.92
C LEU A 86 -8.07 -15.54 13.23
N ILE A 87 -8.34 -14.70 14.20
CA ILE A 87 -8.80 -15.07 15.53
C ILE A 87 -10.19 -14.46 15.79
N GLU A 88 -11.08 -15.30 16.27
CA GLU A 88 -12.35 -14.93 16.88
C GLU A 88 -12.49 -15.62 18.25
N GLY A 89 -13.43 -15.17 19.06
CA GLY A 89 -13.68 -15.81 20.37
C GLY A 89 -14.04 -17.30 20.21
N GLY A 90 -13.37 -18.14 20.98
CA GLY A 90 -13.51 -19.60 20.90
C GLY A 90 -12.62 -20.27 19.85
N SER A 91 -11.80 -19.54 19.09
CA SER A 91 -10.89 -20.15 18.11
C SER A 91 -9.86 -21.07 18.76
N ASP A 92 -9.70 -22.26 18.16
CA ASP A 92 -8.60 -23.19 18.46
C ASP A 92 -7.79 -23.40 17.18
N VAL A 93 -6.70 -22.61 17.03
CA VAL A 93 -5.93 -22.54 15.80
C VAL A 93 -4.67 -23.39 15.91
N VAL A 94 -4.50 -24.29 14.96
CA VAL A 94 -3.31 -25.14 14.82
C VAL A 94 -2.47 -24.62 13.65
N VAL A 95 -1.24 -24.21 13.95
CA VAL A 95 -0.25 -23.71 13.00
C VAL A 95 0.88 -24.72 12.84
N ASP A 96 1.16 -25.17 11.63
CA ASP A 96 2.32 -26.01 11.33
C ASP A 96 3.31 -25.25 10.44
N MET A 97 4.38 -24.77 11.06
CA MET A 97 5.48 -24.06 10.38
C MET A 97 6.59 -25.02 9.90
N THR A 98 6.45 -26.32 10.10
CA THR A 98 7.42 -27.30 9.61
C THR A 98 7.29 -27.56 8.12
N VAL A 99 6.10 -27.33 7.57
CA VAL A 99 5.74 -27.52 6.16
C VAL A 99 5.76 -26.22 5.34
N ARG A 100 5.79 -26.36 4.01
CA ARG A 100 5.69 -25.23 3.08
C ARG A 100 4.65 -25.53 2.01
N PRO A 101 3.65 -24.68 1.80
CA PRO A 101 3.32 -23.48 2.60
C PRO A 101 2.98 -23.83 4.05
N VAL A 102 3.06 -22.86 4.98
CA VAL A 102 2.63 -23.02 6.39
C VAL A 102 1.18 -23.47 6.41
N SER A 103 0.88 -24.50 7.19
CA SER A 103 -0.49 -24.99 7.37
C SER A 103 -1.13 -24.32 8.56
N ILE A 104 -2.35 -23.81 8.39
CA ILE A 104 -3.15 -23.19 9.45
C ILE A 104 -4.53 -23.81 9.41
N LYS A 105 -5.07 -24.28 10.54
CA LYS A 105 -6.39 -24.92 10.64
C LYS A 105 -7.11 -24.45 11.89
N ASP A 106 -8.44 -24.38 11.85
CA ASP A 106 -9.29 -23.96 12.96
C ASP A 106 -10.67 -24.67 12.97
N ASN A 107 -10.73 -25.91 12.52
CA ASN A 107 -11.95 -26.76 12.54
C ASN A 107 -13.16 -26.14 11.83
N GLY A 108 -12.95 -25.56 10.64
CA GLY A 108 -14.01 -24.95 9.83
C GLY A 108 -14.26 -23.47 10.12
N GLY A 109 -13.42 -22.83 10.94
CA GLY A 109 -13.44 -21.40 11.22
C GLY A 109 -12.90 -20.52 10.09
N LEU A 110 -12.52 -19.31 10.44
CA LEU A 110 -12.11 -18.28 9.45
C LEU A 110 -10.84 -18.66 8.70
N ASN A 111 -9.91 -19.37 9.36
CA ASN A 111 -8.66 -19.80 8.71
C ASN A 111 -8.89 -20.91 7.68
N ASP A 112 -9.80 -21.84 7.95
CA ASP A 112 -10.16 -22.89 6.97
C ASP A 112 -10.89 -22.27 5.76
N LYS A 113 -11.75 -21.27 5.95
CA LYS A 113 -12.36 -20.49 4.86
C LYS A 113 -11.31 -19.74 4.04
N LEU A 114 -10.33 -19.11 4.70
CA LEU A 114 -9.22 -18.43 4.03
C LEU A 114 -8.37 -19.41 3.20
N ASN A 115 -8.10 -20.61 3.74
CA ASN A 115 -7.39 -21.66 3.02
C ASN A 115 -8.16 -22.14 1.78
N ALA A 116 -9.48 -22.29 1.89
CA ALA A 116 -10.33 -22.65 0.75
C ALA A 116 -10.28 -21.59 -0.35
N MET A 117 -10.33 -20.31 0.02
CA MET A 117 -10.15 -19.20 -0.92
C MET A 117 -8.78 -19.28 -1.61
N TYR A 118 -7.68 -19.45 -0.85
CA TYR A 118 -6.34 -19.56 -1.44
C TYR A 118 -6.19 -20.80 -2.36
N ALA A 119 -6.84 -21.92 -2.04
CA ALA A 119 -6.86 -23.09 -2.90
C ALA A 119 -7.54 -22.79 -4.24
N ALA A 120 -8.71 -22.14 -4.21
CA ALA A 120 -9.43 -21.71 -5.40
C ALA A 120 -8.65 -20.68 -6.24
N VAL A 121 -8.01 -19.68 -5.59
CA VAL A 121 -7.12 -18.71 -6.24
C VAL A 121 -5.96 -19.43 -6.94
N LYS A 122 -5.32 -20.38 -6.28
CA LYS A 122 -4.21 -21.17 -6.85
C LYS A 122 -4.67 -21.97 -8.07
N GLU A 123 -5.80 -22.65 -8.00
CA GLU A 123 -6.36 -23.41 -9.11
C GLU A 123 -6.60 -22.52 -10.34
N ARG A 124 -7.28 -21.36 -10.15
CA ARG A 124 -7.54 -20.40 -11.22
C ARG A 124 -6.25 -19.79 -11.77
N SER A 125 -5.28 -19.47 -10.93
CA SER A 125 -4.00 -18.90 -11.35
C SER A 125 -3.19 -19.90 -12.20
N VAL A 126 -3.23 -21.19 -11.87
CA VAL A 126 -2.58 -22.25 -12.65
C VAL A 126 -3.26 -22.40 -14.02
N ALA A 127 -4.60 -22.42 -14.06
CA ALA A 127 -5.36 -22.48 -15.30
C ALA A 127 -5.06 -21.28 -16.21
N LEU A 128 -5.10 -20.06 -15.66
CA LEU A 128 -4.80 -18.82 -16.35
C LEU A 128 -3.37 -18.82 -16.94
N SER A 129 -2.39 -19.18 -16.12
CA SER A 129 -0.98 -19.26 -16.56
C SER A 129 -0.77 -20.32 -17.64
N GLY A 130 -1.44 -21.48 -17.52
CA GLY A 130 -1.39 -22.53 -18.51
C GLY A 130 -1.99 -22.12 -19.86
N LEU A 131 -3.13 -21.43 -19.83
CA LEU A 131 -3.77 -20.88 -21.02
C LEU A 131 -2.89 -19.83 -21.71
N ALA A 132 -2.36 -18.88 -20.97
CA ALA A 132 -1.48 -17.83 -21.51
C ALA A 132 -0.22 -18.41 -22.12
N LYS A 133 0.41 -19.39 -21.46
CA LYS A 133 1.60 -20.09 -21.99
C LYS A 133 1.30 -20.81 -23.30
N LYS A 134 0.19 -21.55 -23.36
CA LYS A 134 -0.24 -22.27 -24.57
C LYS A 134 -0.43 -21.32 -25.75
N LEU A 135 -1.13 -20.21 -25.54
CA LEU A 135 -1.39 -19.21 -26.59
C LEU A 135 -0.10 -18.54 -27.06
N HIS A 136 0.84 -18.29 -26.15
CA HIS A 136 2.17 -17.77 -26.50
C HIS A 136 2.96 -18.78 -27.36
N GLU A 137 2.94 -20.08 -27.02
CA GLU A 137 3.56 -21.16 -27.82
C GLU A 137 2.91 -21.32 -29.20
N GLU A 138 1.62 -20.98 -29.33
CA GLU A 138 0.89 -20.95 -30.61
C GLU A 138 1.19 -19.66 -31.44
N GLY A 139 2.06 -18.77 -30.94
CA GLY A 139 2.46 -17.54 -31.62
C GLY A 139 1.40 -16.44 -31.66
N LYS A 140 0.45 -16.47 -30.72
CA LYS A 140 -0.55 -15.42 -30.56
C LYS A 140 0.06 -14.11 -30.09
N SER A 141 -0.49 -12.99 -30.55
CA SER A 141 -0.10 -11.66 -30.09
C SER A 141 -0.51 -11.43 -28.64
N GLU A 142 0.13 -10.47 -27.94
CA GLU A 142 -0.24 -10.10 -26.56
C GLU A 142 -1.70 -9.67 -26.45
N GLU A 143 -2.24 -8.97 -27.47
CA GLU A 143 -3.64 -8.56 -27.52
C GLU A 143 -4.60 -9.77 -27.61
N GLU A 144 -4.29 -10.75 -28.45
CA GLU A 144 -5.05 -12.00 -28.55
C GLU A 144 -4.99 -12.82 -27.24
N ILE A 145 -3.82 -12.88 -26.61
CA ILE A 145 -3.64 -13.56 -25.31
C ILE A 145 -4.47 -12.86 -24.23
N LEU A 146 -4.39 -11.53 -24.13
CA LEU A 146 -5.16 -10.75 -23.17
C LEU A 146 -6.67 -10.96 -23.37
N ALA A 147 -7.15 -10.87 -24.59
CA ALA A 147 -8.56 -11.10 -24.91
C ALA A 147 -9.03 -12.50 -24.52
N ALA A 148 -8.23 -13.54 -24.83
CA ALA A 148 -8.57 -14.93 -24.52
C ALA A 148 -8.50 -15.26 -23.02
N THR A 149 -7.66 -14.55 -22.26
CA THR A 149 -7.48 -14.79 -20.82
C THR A 149 -8.40 -13.93 -19.93
N THR A 150 -9.14 -12.98 -20.50
CA THR A 150 -10.00 -12.04 -19.74
C THR A 150 -11.04 -12.77 -18.89
N ALA A 151 -11.73 -13.77 -19.43
CA ALA A 151 -12.78 -14.50 -18.69
C ALA A 151 -12.19 -15.28 -17.48
N GLU A 152 -11.02 -15.90 -17.64
CA GLU A 152 -10.35 -16.60 -16.54
C GLU A 152 -9.79 -15.62 -15.50
N THR A 153 -9.34 -14.45 -15.92
CA THR A 153 -8.91 -13.37 -15.02
C THR A 153 -10.07 -12.86 -14.18
N GLU A 154 -11.24 -12.62 -14.78
CA GLU A 154 -12.45 -12.22 -14.03
C GLU A 154 -12.90 -13.34 -13.09
N ALA A 155 -12.88 -14.60 -13.51
CA ALA A 155 -13.21 -15.73 -12.65
C ALA A 155 -12.24 -15.87 -11.46
N LEU A 156 -10.96 -15.52 -11.63
CA LEU A 156 -10.00 -15.43 -10.53
C LEU A 156 -10.36 -14.28 -9.56
N TYR A 157 -10.73 -13.12 -10.09
CA TYR A 157 -11.12 -11.96 -9.27
C TYR A 157 -12.42 -12.20 -8.52
N ASP A 158 -13.36 -12.97 -9.11
CA ASP A 158 -14.61 -13.34 -8.44
C ASP A 158 -14.38 -14.19 -7.20
N VAL A 159 -13.32 -15.00 -7.13
CA VAL A 159 -12.97 -15.73 -5.89
C VAL A 159 -12.74 -14.76 -4.73
N TYR A 160 -12.02 -13.67 -4.96
CA TYR A 160 -11.78 -12.65 -3.94
C TYR A 160 -13.05 -11.85 -3.62
N ARG A 161 -13.81 -11.41 -4.65
CA ARG A 161 -15.06 -10.65 -4.46
C ARG A 161 -16.07 -11.46 -3.63
N ASN A 162 -16.26 -12.73 -3.96
CA ASN A 162 -17.16 -13.62 -3.23
C ASN A 162 -16.69 -13.83 -1.78
N SER A 163 -15.38 -14.02 -1.57
CA SER A 163 -14.84 -14.14 -0.22
C SER A 163 -15.06 -12.89 0.62
N ILE A 164 -15.00 -11.69 0.03
CA ILE A 164 -15.31 -10.43 0.73
C ILE A 164 -16.81 -10.38 1.04
N THR A 165 -17.67 -10.58 0.05
CA THR A 165 -19.15 -10.43 0.20
C THR A 165 -19.78 -11.48 1.11
N GLU A 166 -19.24 -12.68 1.17
CA GLU A 166 -19.68 -13.73 2.09
C GLU A 166 -19.20 -13.52 3.53
N ASN A 167 -18.30 -12.58 3.77
CA ASN A 167 -17.65 -12.33 5.05
C ASN A 167 -17.65 -10.85 5.46
N LEU A 168 -18.69 -10.08 5.09
CA LEU A 168 -18.79 -8.65 5.40
C LEU A 168 -18.81 -8.35 6.92
N ASP A 169 -19.32 -9.28 7.72
CA ASP A 169 -19.53 -9.14 9.16
C ASP A 169 -18.36 -9.65 10.02
N ASN A 170 -17.31 -10.19 9.40
CA ASN A 170 -16.17 -10.78 10.10
C ASN A 170 -14.81 -10.31 9.54
N ILE A 171 -13.72 -10.63 10.29
CA ILE A 171 -12.37 -10.17 9.99
C ILE A 171 -11.82 -10.74 8.68
N LEU A 172 -12.32 -11.88 8.19
CA LEU A 172 -11.87 -12.48 6.93
C LEU A 172 -12.19 -11.58 5.74
N GLY A 173 -13.39 -11.00 5.68
CA GLY A 173 -13.76 -10.07 4.60
C GLY A 173 -12.83 -8.85 4.55
N ALA A 174 -12.54 -8.25 5.71
CA ALA A 174 -11.61 -7.13 5.79
C ALA A 174 -10.16 -7.53 5.46
N PHE A 175 -9.73 -8.72 5.87
CA PHE A 175 -8.41 -9.26 5.54
C PHE A 175 -8.27 -9.47 4.03
N VAL A 176 -9.26 -10.07 3.38
CA VAL A 176 -9.25 -10.29 1.92
C VAL A 176 -9.32 -8.96 1.17
N LEU A 177 -10.18 -8.03 1.60
CA LEU A 177 -10.22 -6.68 1.03
C LEU A 177 -8.84 -6.00 1.10
N ASN A 178 -8.16 -6.09 2.24
CA ASN A 178 -6.80 -5.53 2.39
C ASN A 178 -5.77 -6.18 1.45
N LEU A 179 -5.91 -7.47 1.11
CA LEU A 179 -5.02 -8.15 0.17
C LEU A 179 -5.16 -7.61 -1.26
N VAL A 180 -6.38 -7.27 -1.68
CA VAL A 180 -6.68 -6.97 -3.09
C VAL A 180 -7.03 -5.52 -3.38
N ALA A 181 -7.20 -4.68 -2.36
CA ALA A 181 -7.72 -3.32 -2.50
C ALA A 181 -6.96 -2.48 -3.55
N ARG A 182 -5.63 -2.54 -3.55
CA ARG A 182 -4.81 -1.78 -4.50
C ARG A 182 -4.99 -2.24 -5.96
N GLN A 183 -5.28 -3.51 -6.17
CA GLN A 183 -5.46 -4.10 -7.49
C GLN A 183 -6.89 -3.92 -8.02
N PHE A 184 -7.88 -3.93 -7.13
CA PHE A 184 -9.30 -3.96 -7.50
C PHE A 184 -9.94 -2.59 -7.60
N TYR A 185 -9.42 -1.60 -6.89
CA TYR A 185 -10.02 -0.28 -6.81
C TYR A 185 -9.09 0.78 -7.40
N SER A 186 -9.62 1.54 -8.35
CA SER A 186 -8.91 2.63 -9.03
C SER A 186 -9.24 4.01 -8.49
N THR A 187 -10.27 4.12 -7.62
CA THR A 187 -10.68 5.36 -6.98
C THR A 187 -10.95 5.16 -5.49
N ALA A 188 -10.79 6.22 -4.71
CA ALA A 188 -11.08 6.21 -3.28
C ALA A 188 -12.56 5.96 -3.00
N GLU A 189 -13.45 6.56 -3.79
CA GLU A 189 -14.91 6.42 -3.65
C GLU A 189 -15.37 4.97 -3.83
N ALA A 190 -14.78 4.26 -4.80
CA ALA A 190 -15.10 2.84 -5.03
C ALA A 190 -14.63 1.96 -3.87
N LEU A 191 -13.47 2.26 -3.30
CA LEU A 191 -12.96 1.57 -2.11
C LEU A 191 -13.80 1.92 -0.86
N ASP A 192 -14.15 3.19 -0.67
CA ASP A 192 -14.99 3.66 0.45
C ASP A 192 -16.36 2.96 0.47
N ALA A 193 -16.98 2.79 -0.70
CA ALA A 193 -18.25 2.10 -0.81
C ALA A 193 -18.18 0.65 -0.27
N VAL A 194 -17.10 -0.07 -0.56
CA VAL A 194 -16.93 -1.45 -0.05
C VAL A 194 -16.49 -1.45 1.41
N MET A 195 -15.60 -0.54 1.82
CA MET A 195 -15.18 -0.43 3.22
C MET A 195 -16.34 -0.12 4.16
N ALA A 196 -17.36 0.60 3.70
CA ALA A 196 -18.56 0.91 4.49
C ALA A 196 -19.36 -0.36 4.85
N ASP A 197 -19.38 -1.36 3.98
CA ASP A 197 -20.09 -2.61 4.18
C ASP A 197 -19.26 -3.65 4.95
N VAL A 198 -17.93 -3.56 4.92
CA VAL A 198 -17.02 -4.52 5.57
C VAL A 198 -16.71 -4.07 7.00
N LYS A 199 -17.32 -4.75 7.98
CA LYS A 199 -17.32 -4.39 9.41
C LYS A 199 -15.96 -4.08 10.02
N TYR A 200 -14.92 -4.83 9.66
CA TYR A 200 -13.57 -4.69 10.24
C TYR A 200 -12.60 -3.93 9.32
N SER A 201 -13.07 -3.26 8.28
CA SER A 201 -12.20 -2.55 7.34
C SER A 201 -11.33 -1.48 8.01
N GLY A 202 -11.85 -0.76 9.01
CA GLY A 202 -11.14 0.24 9.78
C GLY A 202 -9.98 -0.29 10.65
N GLU A 203 -9.94 -1.60 10.92
CA GLU A 203 -8.84 -2.23 11.64
C GLU A 203 -7.54 -2.30 10.81
N PHE A 204 -7.63 -2.15 9.47
CA PHE A 204 -6.50 -2.28 8.58
C PHE A 204 -5.95 -0.92 8.15
N ARG A 205 -4.91 -0.44 8.84
CA ARG A 205 -4.20 0.81 8.47
C ARG A 205 -3.72 0.83 7.01
N ALA A 206 -3.48 -0.34 6.41
CA ALA A 206 -3.08 -0.43 5.02
C ALA A 206 -4.21 -0.05 4.06
N LEU A 207 -5.47 -0.36 4.38
CA LEU A 207 -6.64 0.09 3.61
C LEU A 207 -6.75 1.61 3.59
N GLU A 208 -6.58 2.27 4.75
CA GLU A 208 -6.58 3.73 4.83
C GLU A 208 -5.45 4.36 4.01
N LYS A 209 -4.26 3.76 4.03
CA LYS A 209 -3.16 4.21 3.17
C LYS A 209 -3.45 4.05 1.67
N ILE A 210 -4.06 2.92 1.28
CA ILE A 210 -4.47 2.69 -0.12
C ILE A 210 -5.54 3.71 -0.53
N ARG A 211 -6.55 3.90 0.30
CA ARG A 211 -7.62 4.89 0.11
C ARG A 211 -7.05 6.30 -0.12
N THR A 212 -6.15 6.71 0.76
CA THR A 212 -5.46 8.01 0.69
C THR A 212 -4.65 8.14 -0.61
N ALA A 213 -3.91 7.10 -0.99
CA ALA A 213 -3.14 7.09 -2.24
C ALA A 213 -4.05 7.16 -3.48
N LEU A 214 -5.19 6.47 -3.48
CA LEU A 214 -6.18 6.54 -4.57
C LEU A 214 -6.81 7.94 -4.66
N TYR A 215 -7.15 8.55 -3.52
CA TYR A 215 -7.70 9.91 -3.47
C TYR A 215 -6.72 10.93 -4.08
N TYR A 216 -5.49 10.98 -3.58
CA TYR A 216 -4.48 11.92 -4.09
C TYR A 216 -4.03 11.59 -5.53
N GLY A 217 -3.93 10.30 -5.86
CA GLY A 217 -3.68 9.86 -7.23
C GLY A 217 -4.76 10.32 -8.22
N GLY A 218 -6.01 10.32 -7.78
CA GLY A 218 -7.14 10.88 -8.53
C GLY A 218 -7.02 12.38 -8.74
N LEU A 219 -6.62 13.13 -7.70
CA LEU A 219 -6.42 14.57 -7.77
C LEU A 219 -5.26 14.96 -8.71
N THR A 220 -4.18 14.17 -8.72
CA THR A 220 -2.94 14.48 -9.45
C THR A 220 -2.76 13.66 -10.72
N LYS A 221 -3.84 13.14 -11.32
CA LYS A 221 -3.78 12.48 -12.65
C LYS A 221 -3.52 13.47 -13.77
N ALA A 222 -3.04 12.98 -14.91
CA ALA A 222 -2.88 13.80 -16.12
C ALA A 222 -4.20 14.48 -16.51
N GLY A 223 -4.12 15.74 -16.92
CA GLY A 223 -5.25 16.61 -17.23
C GLY A 223 -5.72 17.47 -16.05
N ASN A 224 -5.40 17.14 -14.80
CA ASN A 224 -5.75 17.96 -13.64
C ASN A 224 -4.70 19.04 -13.37
N LYS A 225 -5.08 20.03 -12.57
CA LYS A 225 -4.15 21.04 -12.03
C LYS A 225 -3.24 20.41 -10.98
N PHE A 226 -2.06 21.01 -10.82
CA PHE A 226 -1.16 20.61 -9.74
C PHE A 226 -1.79 20.82 -8.35
N VAL A 227 -1.38 19.99 -7.41
CA VAL A 227 -1.64 20.17 -5.98
C VAL A 227 -0.37 20.75 -5.36
N ASP A 228 -0.50 21.87 -4.66
CA ASP A 228 0.66 22.55 -4.06
C ASP A 228 1.20 21.79 -2.85
N PHE A 229 2.50 21.89 -2.62
CA PHE A 229 3.17 21.40 -1.42
C PHE A 229 4.36 22.28 -1.09
N GLY A 230 4.75 22.30 0.18
CA GLY A 230 5.89 23.05 0.67
C GLY A 230 7.12 22.19 0.92
N GLY A 231 8.28 22.82 0.99
CA GLY A 231 9.57 22.22 1.31
C GLY A 231 10.63 23.29 1.50
N PHE A 232 11.89 22.93 1.36
CA PHE A 232 13.02 23.82 1.54
C PHE A 232 13.92 23.84 0.31
N ALA A 233 14.40 25.02 -0.05
CA ALA A 233 15.42 25.17 -1.06
C ALA A 233 16.82 24.76 -0.52
N LEU A 234 17.82 24.79 -1.37
CA LEU A 234 19.19 24.39 -1.02
C LEU A 234 19.82 25.30 0.07
N ASP A 235 19.37 26.54 0.18
CA ASP A 235 19.75 27.53 1.21
C ASP A 235 18.87 27.51 2.46
N ASP A 236 18.03 26.48 2.60
CA ASP A 236 17.03 26.30 3.68
C ASP A 236 15.87 27.31 3.66
N ALA A 237 15.71 28.13 2.62
CA ALA A 237 14.55 28.98 2.45
C ALA A 237 13.31 28.10 2.19
N ALA A 238 12.18 28.47 2.80
CA ALA A 238 10.91 27.82 2.52
C ALA A 238 10.48 28.11 1.08
N VAL A 239 10.11 27.06 0.33
CA VAL A 239 9.65 27.15 -1.06
C VAL A 239 8.43 26.24 -1.26
N LYS A 240 7.67 26.54 -2.30
CA LYS A 240 6.51 25.74 -2.70
C LYS A 240 6.60 25.33 -4.15
N LEU A 241 5.90 24.26 -4.52
CA LEU A 241 5.77 23.87 -5.92
C LEU A 241 5.18 24.99 -6.77
N SER A 242 4.22 25.75 -6.21
CA SER A 242 3.59 26.90 -6.85
C SER A 242 4.56 28.07 -7.13
N ASP A 243 5.75 28.09 -6.60
CA ASP A 243 6.77 29.09 -6.95
C ASP A 243 7.32 28.86 -8.37
N TYR A 244 7.20 27.63 -8.87
CA TYR A 244 7.72 27.19 -10.17
C TYR A 244 6.62 26.82 -11.16
N VAL A 245 5.60 26.05 -10.73
CA VAL A 245 4.53 25.52 -11.59
C VAL A 245 3.41 26.54 -11.75
N GLY A 246 2.82 26.60 -12.95
CA GLY A 246 1.74 27.56 -13.28
C GLY A 246 2.21 28.99 -13.52
N LYS A 247 3.48 29.18 -13.82
CA LYS A 247 4.11 30.49 -14.08
C LYS A 247 4.43 30.75 -15.56
N GLY A 248 3.70 30.11 -16.47
CA GLY A 248 3.88 30.32 -17.90
C GLY A 248 4.95 29.49 -18.57
N LYS A 249 5.59 28.56 -17.85
CA LYS A 249 6.58 27.61 -18.37
C LYS A 249 6.12 26.17 -18.17
N TYR A 250 6.60 25.30 -19.06
CA TYR A 250 6.59 23.87 -18.78
C TYR A 250 7.58 23.59 -17.66
N VAL A 251 7.22 22.76 -16.70
CA VAL A 251 8.06 22.39 -15.58
C VAL A 251 8.16 20.87 -15.50
N LEU A 252 9.37 20.34 -15.62
CA LEU A 252 9.67 18.93 -15.33
C LEU A 252 10.04 18.82 -13.85
N VAL A 253 9.20 18.15 -13.09
CA VAL A 253 9.50 17.82 -11.69
C VAL A 253 10.07 16.41 -11.63
N ASP A 254 11.28 16.25 -11.08
CA ASP A 254 11.97 14.98 -10.89
C ASP A 254 12.04 14.62 -9.40
N PHE A 255 11.32 13.58 -8.98
CA PHE A 255 11.37 13.05 -7.60
C PHE A 255 12.56 12.10 -7.48
N TRP A 256 13.47 12.38 -6.55
CA TRP A 256 14.71 11.64 -6.37
C TRP A 256 15.18 11.58 -4.91
N ALA A 257 16.22 10.76 -4.64
CA ALA A 257 16.90 10.72 -3.36
C ALA A 257 18.38 10.34 -3.54
N SER A 258 19.25 10.74 -2.59
CA SER A 258 20.68 10.43 -2.63
C SER A 258 21.01 8.95 -2.49
N TRP A 259 20.15 8.17 -1.85
CA TRP A 259 20.28 6.72 -1.68
C TRP A 259 19.68 5.90 -2.83
N CYS A 260 18.97 6.54 -3.77
CA CYS A 260 18.30 5.89 -4.89
C CYS A 260 19.30 5.58 -6.02
N GLY A 261 19.71 4.33 -6.17
CA GLY A 261 20.63 3.90 -7.21
C GLY A 261 20.17 4.23 -8.64
N PRO A 262 18.93 3.88 -9.05
CA PRO A 262 18.41 4.27 -10.37
C PRO A 262 18.39 5.78 -10.60
N CYS A 263 18.06 6.59 -9.56
CA CYS A 263 18.08 8.04 -9.67
C CYS A 263 19.50 8.56 -10.00
N LYS A 264 20.52 8.04 -9.33
CA LYS A 264 21.93 8.39 -9.60
C LYS A 264 22.34 8.10 -11.04
N ASN A 265 21.91 6.96 -11.56
CA ASN A 265 22.24 6.57 -12.94
C ASN A 265 21.58 7.48 -13.98
N GLU A 266 20.39 8.04 -13.68
CA GLU A 266 19.67 8.93 -14.60
C GLU A 266 19.98 10.42 -14.37
N MET A 267 20.61 10.79 -13.26
CA MET A 267 20.92 12.20 -12.92
C MET A 267 21.73 12.93 -14.02
N PRO A 268 22.78 12.34 -14.63
CA PRO A 268 23.50 13.01 -15.73
C PRO A 268 22.59 13.37 -16.90
N HIS A 269 21.59 12.52 -17.18
CA HIS A 269 20.62 12.75 -18.24
C HIS A 269 19.67 13.91 -17.92
N ILE A 270 19.21 14.02 -16.67
CA ILE A 270 18.36 15.15 -16.25
C ILE A 270 19.13 16.48 -16.29
N ILE A 271 20.41 16.46 -15.92
CA ILE A 271 21.29 17.62 -16.04
C ILE A 271 21.48 18.02 -17.51
N GLU A 272 21.61 17.05 -18.42
CA GLU A 272 21.66 17.32 -19.86
C GLU A 272 20.35 17.94 -20.36
N VAL A 273 19.20 17.38 -19.95
CA VAL A 273 17.88 17.95 -20.26
C VAL A 273 17.76 19.38 -19.75
N ASN A 274 18.20 19.64 -18.50
CA ASN A 274 18.21 21.00 -17.96
C ASN A 274 19.02 21.94 -18.85
N LYS A 275 20.23 21.57 -19.20
CA LYS A 275 21.13 22.40 -20.06
C LYS A 275 20.57 22.65 -21.45
N LYS A 276 19.89 21.64 -22.04
CA LYS A 276 19.39 21.72 -23.42
C LYS A 276 18.10 22.53 -23.52
N TYR A 277 17.16 22.37 -22.58
CA TYR A 277 15.81 22.88 -22.72
C TYR A 277 15.48 24.07 -21.81
N THR A 278 16.20 24.28 -20.71
CA THR A 278 15.89 25.38 -19.77
C THR A 278 16.03 26.74 -20.44
N GLY A 279 14.98 27.57 -20.29
CA GLY A 279 14.90 28.90 -20.87
C GLY A 279 13.56 29.58 -20.57
N GLU A 280 13.08 30.36 -21.54
CA GLU A 280 11.82 31.10 -21.35
C GLU A 280 10.59 30.18 -21.25
N ARG A 281 10.63 29.02 -21.90
CA ARG A 281 9.48 28.11 -22.02
C ARG A 281 9.52 26.85 -21.14
N PHE A 282 10.66 26.53 -20.56
CA PHE A 282 10.87 25.28 -19.79
C PHE A 282 11.84 25.45 -18.63
N MET A 283 11.67 24.64 -17.61
CA MET A 283 12.63 24.47 -16.52
C MET A 283 12.51 23.06 -15.89
N VAL A 284 13.57 22.64 -15.20
CA VAL A 284 13.58 21.46 -14.34
C VAL A 284 13.49 21.89 -12.89
N VAL A 285 12.79 21.13 -12.06
CA VAL A 285 12.76 21.25 -10.58
C VAL A 285 12.97 19.87 -9.98
N GLY A 286 13.99 19.69 -9.16
CA GLY A 286 14.19 18.47 -8.40
C GLY A 286 13.37 18.50 -7.11
N VAL A 287 12.75 17.36 -6.78
CA VAL A 287 12.09 17.17 -5.49
C VAL A 287 12.80 16.03 -4.77
N ASN A 288 13.62 16.37 -3.79
CA ASN A 288 14.34 15.37 -3.00
C ASN A 288 13.47 14.89 -1.85
N ILE A 289 13.36 13.57 -1.71
CA ILE A 289 12.49 12.91 -0.74
C ILE A 289 13.26 11.89 0.12
N GLY A 290 12.96 11.85 1.40
CA GLY A 290 13.45 10.80 2.29
C GLY A 290 14.95 10.86 2.63
N ASP A 291 15.64 11.93 2.28
CA ASP A 291 17.01 12.22 2.72
C ASP A 291 17.03 12.96 4.07
N GLU A 292 18.20 13.02 4.67
CA GLU A 292 18.58 14.02 5.66
C GLU A 292 19.12 15.27 4.94
N ASN A 293 18.87 16.46 5.45
CA ASN A 293 19.25 17.71 4.78
C ASN A 293 20.75 17.76 4.38
N GLY A 294 21.65 17.30 5.26
CA GLY A 294 23.08 17.26 4.95
C GLY A 294 23.43 16.32 3.78
N LYS A 295 22.75 15.17 3.69
CA LYS A 295 22.96 14.21 2.58
C LYS A 295 22.39 14.74 1.28
N PHE A 296 21.23 15.38 1.34
CA PHE A 296 20.65 16.08 0.19
C PHE A 296 21.63 17.12 -0.40
N LYS A 297 22.10 18.05 0.44
CA LYS A 297 23.04 19.10 0.01
C LYS A 297 24.34 18.54 -0.56
N ALA A 298 24.89 17.51 0.09
CA ALA A 298 26.10 16.85 -0.39
C ALA A 298 25.89 16.20 -1.77
N ALA A 299 24.76 15.52 -1.98
CA ALA A 299 24.43 14.89 -3.25
C ALA A 299 24.18 15.90 -4.38
N VAL A 300 23.53 17.04 -4.09
CA VAL A 300 23.37 18.13 -5.07
C VAL A 300 24.72 18.64 -5.53
N ALA A 301 25.67 18.85 -4.61
CA ALA A 301 27.03 19.28 -4.94
C ALA A 301 27.82 18.18 -5.69
N GLU A 302 27.75 16.93 -5.25
CA GLU A 302 28.43 15.79 -5.86
C GLU A 302 27.99 15.56 -7.31
N PHE A 303 26.70 15.64 -7.61
CA PHE A 303 26.17 15.43 -8.96
C PHE A 303 26.25 16.68 -9.83
N GLY A 304 26.60 17.85 -9.28
CA GLY A 304 26.63 19.11 -10.01
C GLY A 304 25.26 19.57 -10.49
N ILE A 305 24.22 19.37 -9.67
CA ILE A 305 22.85 19.79 -9.96
C ILE A 305 22.76 21.31 -9.90
N ASP A 306 22.39 21.96 -11.00
CA ASP A 306 22.38 23.40 -11.16
C ASP A 306 20.97 24.00 -11.37
N TYR A 307 19.91 23.20 -11.14
CA TYR A 307 18.51 23.60 -11.22
C TYR A 307 17.83 23.60 -9.84
N PRO A 308 16.71 24.35 -9.67
CA PRO A 308 16.00 24.47 -8.40
C PRO A 308 15.67 23.13 -7.77
N GLN A 309 15.81 23.08 -6.44
CA GLN A 309 15.51 21.91 -5.65
C GLN A 309 14.48 22.26 -4.57
N ILE A 310 13.55 21.32 -4.33
CA ILE A 310 12.66 21.30 -3.17
C ILE A 310 13.04 20.09 -2.33
N PHE A 311 13.51 20.29 -1.13
CA PHE A 311 13.80 19.25 -0.17
C PHE A 311 12.58 18.99 0.71
N ILE A 312 12.10 17.75 0.75
CA ILE A 312 11.01 17.30 1.59
C ILE A 312 11.59 16.51 2.76
N PRO A 313 11.57 17.02 4.01
CA PRO A 313 12.01 16.28 5.17
C PRO A 313 11.24 14.96 5.34
N ARG A 314 11.92 13.94 5.89
CA ARG A 314 11.32 12.61 6.08
C ARG A 314 10.10 12.60 7.02
N ASP A 315 10.04 13.55 7.95
CA ASP A 315 9.00 13.74 8.95
C ASP A 315 7.98 14.83 8.59
N SER A 316 7.92 15.22 7.31
CA SER A 316 6.92 16.17 6.81
C SER A 316 5.50 15.67 7.10
N LYS A 317 4.61 16.60 7.45
CA LYS A 317 3.18 16.32 7.64
C LYS A 317 2.52 15.87 6.34
N ASP A 318 1.42 15.13 6.44
CA ASP A 318 0.72 14.56 5.28
C ASP A 318 0.28 15.62 4.26
N GLU A 319 -0.12 16.80 4.71
CA GLU A 319 -0.54 17.94 3.87
C GLU A 319 0.58 18.52 2.99
N ASP A 320 1.84 18.35 3.40
CA ASP A 320 3.04 18.79 2.68
C ASP A 320 3.86 17.62 2.14
N ASN A 321 3.35 16.40 2.29
CA ASN A 321 4.06 15.20 1.84
C ASN A 321 3.88 15.01 0.34
N ALA A 322 4.80 15.54 -0.44
CA ALA A 322 4.77 15.46 -1.91
C ALA A 322 4.66 14.02 -2.44
N VAL A 323 5.22 13.02 -1.74
CA VAL A 323 5.13 11.59 -2.08
C VAL A 323 3.68 11.13 -2.01
N LEU A 324 2.97 11.49 -0.94
CA LEU A 324 1.58 11.15 -0.74
C LEU A 324 0.67 11.91 -1.72
N LEU A 325 0.81 13.25 -1.79
CA LEU A 325 -0.02 14.12 -2.64
C LEU A 325 0.06 13.74 -4.12
N TYR A 326 1.22 13.29 -4.57
CA TYR A 326 1.42 12.88 -5.96
C TYR A 326 1.42 11.36 -6.15
N ASN A 327 1.08 10.58 -5.12
CA ASN A 327 1.10 9.11 -5.17
C ASN A 327 2.37 8.57 -5.85
N VAL A 328 3.55 9.03 -5.37
CA VAL A 328 4.85 8.60 -5.89
C VAL A 328 5.22 7.28 -5.22
N GLU A 329 5.00 6.17 -5.90
CA GLU A 329 5.23 4.82 -5.36
C GLU A 329 6.70 4.40 -5.43
N THR A 330 7.40 4.87 -6.47
CA THR A 330 8.82 4.56 -6.71
C THR A 330 9.55 5.78 -7.26
N ILE A 331 10.84 5.85 -7.02
CA ILE A 331 11.73 6.87 -7.61
C ILE A 331 12.83 6.19 -8.46
N PRO A 332 13.29 6.85 -9.55
CA PRO A 332 12.92 8.19 -10.00
C PRO A 332 11.48 8.24 -10.52
N HIS A 333 10.75 9.34 -10.25
CA HIS A 333 9.43 9.60 -10.79
C HIS A 333 9.37 11.01 -11.36
N ARG A 334 8.87 11.17 -12.57
CA ARG A 334 8.83 12.46 -13.24
C ARG A 334 7.44 12.87 -13.64
N ILE A 335 7.16 14.15 -13.47
CA ILE A 335 5.88 14.75 -13.83
C ILE A 335 6.15 16.00 -14.65
N LEU A 336 5.54 16.09 -15.83
CA LEU A 336 5.59 17.28 -16.67
C LEU A 336 4.34 18.12 -16.47
N PHE A 337 4.51 19.37 -16.11
CA PHE A 337 3.45 20.37 -15.94
C PHE A 337 3.45 21.34 -17.12
N ALA A 338 2.25 21.67 -17.61
CA ALA A 338 2.04 22.72 -18.60
C ALA A 338 2.23 24.12 -17.98
N PRO A 339 2.36 25.17 -18.82
CA PRO A 339 2.51 26.55 -18.39
C PRO A 339 1.43 27.07 -17.43
N ASP A 340 0.23 26.54 -17.53
CA ASP A 340 -0.92 26.87 -16.68
C ASP A 340 -1.02 26.00 -15.40
N GLY A 341 -0.05 25.12 -15.15
CA GLY A 341 0.00 24.20 -14.03
C GLY A 341 -0.82 22.92 -14.21
N THR A 342 -1.30 22.63 -15.42
CA THR A 342 -1.95 21.35 -15.73
C THR A 342 -0.91 20.23 -15.83
N ILE A 343 -1.15 19.09 -15.20
CA ILE A 343 -0.33 17.90 -15.33
C ILE A 343 -0.48 17.32 -16.73
N LYS A 344 0.59 17.31 -17.50
CA LYS A 344 0.59 16.79 -18.87
C LYS A 344 0.88 15.31 -18.92
N GLU A 345 1.95 14.89 -18.23
CA GLU A 345 2.36 13.50 -18.19
C GLU A 345 2.98 13.14 -16.84
N ARG A 346 2.93 11.85 -16.51
CA ARG A 346 3.50 11.29 -15.27
C ARG A 346 4.27 10.02 -15.59
N GLY A 347 5.29 9.72 -14.76
CA GLY A 347 6.07 8.50 -14.89
C GLY A 347 6.94 8.46 -16.14
N ILE A 348 7.34 9.60 -16.68
CA ILE A 348 8.15 9.68 -17.90
C ILE A 348 9.50 9.00 -17.65
N SER A 349 9.82 7.96 -18.43
CA SER A 349 11.12 7.31 -18.39
C SER A 349 12.23 8.22 -18.98
N GLY A 350 13.46 8.05 -18.52
CA GLY A 350 14.59 8.82 -19.05
C GLY A 350 14.74 8.69 -20.56
N SER A 351 14.53 7.51 -21.14
CA SER A 351 14.61 7.26 -22.58
C SER A 351 13.56 7.98 -23.43
N ALA A 352 12.35 8.20 -22.87
CA ALA A 352 11.26 8.89 -23.57
C ALA A 352 11.27 10.41 -23.35
N LEU A 353 12.11 10.91 -22.44
CA LEU A 353 12.04 12.29 -21.98
C LEU A 353 12.30 13.31 -23.10
N HIS A 354 13.32 13.08 -23.93
CA HIS A 354 13.64 13.98 -25.04
C HIS A 354 12.52 14.05 -26.07
N GLU A 355 11.94 12.91 -26.45
CA GLU A 355 10.84 12.85 -27.40
C GLU A 355 9.64 13.65 -26.90
N LYS A 356 9.28 13.46 -25.63
CA LYS A 356 8.17 14.19 -25.00
C LYS A 356 8.43 15.69 -24.88
N LEU A 357 9.62 16.08 -24.48
CA LEU A 357 9.99 17.50 -24.39
C LEU A 357 10.01 18.16 -25.78
N ASP A 358 10.51 17.46 -26.79
CA ASP A 358 10.48 17.95 -28.18
C ASP A 358 9.04 18.11 -28.71
N GLU A 359 8.09 17.30 -28.26
CA GLU A 359 6.66 17.43 -28.60
C GLU A 359 6.03 18.70 -28.01
N TYR A 360 6.34 19.03 -26.73
CA TYR A 360 5.66 20.11 -26.00
C TYR A 360 6.37 21.47 -26.06
N ILE A 361 7.71 21.50 -26.24
CA ILE A 361 8.49 22.72 -26.08
C ILE A 361 8.83 23.38 -27.42
N LYS A 362 8.63 22.69 -28.55
CA LYS A 362 8.88 23.25 -29.89
C LYS A 362 8.10 24.50 -30.24
#